data_6509aaf714646a7cbaec594b086e7b43
#
_entry.id   6509aaf714646a7cbaec594b086e7b43
#
_cell.length_a   1.000
_cell.length_b   1.000
_cell.length_c   1.000
_cell.angle_alpha   90.00
_cell.angle_beta   90.00
_cell.angle_gamma   90.00
#
_symmetry.space_group_name_H-M   'P 1'
#
loop_
_entity.id
_entity.type
_entity.pdbx_description
1 polymer ?
#
loop_
_entity_poly.entity_id
_entity_poly.type
_entity_poly.pdbx_seq_one_letter_code
_entity_poly.pdbx_strand_id
1 'polypeptide(L)'
;MRNGRAQRLLRGLGLGYLHTAAAALVGLWLTPFLLHSLGSQDYGLWLLGTQVVFYLGLMDLGVVAVMPREVASASGLPASHRAQAITSLIGQTATIVVWQLPGVALVGCAVVWLLPPDWAPLRGPLGTVVLVFVLTFPLRIFTAVLQGLQDLAFVGTTQLTSWAVGTACTVAGMYLGFGLYSLTWGWIATQTLSAAMAWFRLARRFPGMLPARLPSLTLAAMREQIGRGAWIIVSQLAQVLLSGADILIIGKLLGPHAIVPYACTAKLITLLANQPQMFMQLALPALSELRTSASRERLFALSSTMTQAMLLASGAVFCVVLATNAAFVGWWVGDEQFGGQGLTLLLLTGMLVRHFNTTTVYTLFCFGNERRLALTTIAEGIVGITVMFFLIPPLGLYGAAIGPLAATCLVGLPNNLRGLARDQGTTPMAFLVPLGPWLTRMGIVFVAVAASLSFSPIHGLIGIVVAALAIMVTYIAIMVPVLRRPPLGPILRVTIQPWADRVANLVKRRAHRPVTLGN
;
A
#
# COMPACT_ATOMS: atom_id res chain seq x y z
N MET A 1 -27.20 21.26 -1.24
CA MET A 1 -25.73 21.25 -1.41
C MET A 1 -25.02 19.96 -0.89
N ARG A 2 -25.56 19.20 0.07
CA ARG A 2 -24.99 17.95 0.61
C ARG A 2 -24.86 16.81 -0.41
N ASN A 3 -25.85 16.61 -1.28
CA ASN A 3 -25.85 15.49 -2.26
C ASN A 3 -24.75 15.60 -3.34
N GLY A 4 -24.37 16.81 -3.76
CA GLY A 4 -23.34 16.99 -4.78
C GLY A 4 -21.90 16.76 -4.29
N ARG A 5 -21.63 16.90 -2.96
CA ARG A 5 -20.34 16.56 -2.36
C ARG A 5 -20.16 15.05 -2.22
N ALA A 6 -21.20 14.37 -1.72
CA ALA A 6 -21.20 12.91 -1.60
C ALA A 6 -21.03 12.20 -2.94
N GLN A 7 -21.70 12.65 -3.99
CA GLN A 7 -21.54 12.10 -5.34
C GLN A 7 -20.13 12.32 -5.92
N ARG A 8 -19.52 13.47 -5.68
CA ARG A 8 -18.13 13.75 -6.11
C ARG A 8 -17.11 12.87 -5.38
N LEU A 9 -17.28 12.68 -4.08
CA LEU A 9 -16.47 11.76 -3.28
C LEU A 9 -16.62 10.33 -3.76
N LEU A 10 -17.84 9.85 -3.97
CA LEU A 10 -18.10 8.49 -4.48
C LEU A 10 -17.51 8.26 -5.87
N ARG A 11 -17.61 9.24 -6.78
CA ARG A 11 -16.96 9.15 -8.10
C ARG A 11 -15.43 9.15 -8.00
N GLY A 12 -14.85 9.98 -7.15
CA GLY A 12 -13.40 10.00 -6.93
C GLY A 12 -12.88 8.68 -6.35
N LEU A 13 -13.57 8.13 -5.35
CA LEU A 13 -13.27 6.82 -4.78
C LEU A 13 -13.42 5.71 -5.83
N GLY A 14 -14.52 5.71 -6.59
CA GLY A 14 -14.76 4.73 -7.64
C GLY A 14 -13.67 4.72 -8.72
N LEU A 15 -13.20 5.89 -9.16
CA LEU A 15 -12.08 6.00 -10.10
C LEU A 15 -10.75 5.55 -9.50
N GLY A 16 -10.50 5.82 -8.22
CA GLY A 16 -9.32 5.32 -7.51
C GLY A 16 -9.32 3.78 -7.41
N TYR A 17 -10.45 3.16 -7.07
CA TYR A 17 -10.59 1.71 -7.06
C TYR A 17 -10.46 1.11 -8.45
N LEU A 18 -11.04 1.74 -9.48
CA LEU A 18 -10.92 1.31 -10.87
C LEU A 18 -9.45 1.34 -11.33
N HIS A 19 -8.73 2.42 -11.00
CA HIS A 19 -7.29 2.51 -11.27
C HIS A 19 -6.52 1.39 -10.58
N THR A 20 -6.76 1.14 -9.28
CA THR A 20 -6.08 0.07 -8.53
C THR A 20 -6.38 -1.32 -9.11
N ALA A 21 -7.63 -1.60 -9.46
CA ALA A 21 -8.02 -2.86 -10.07
C ALA A 21 -7.42 -3.02 -11.48
N ALA A 22 -7.47 -1.98 -12.31
CA ALA A 22 -6.88 -1.98 -13.64
C ALA A 22 -5.35 -2.16 -13.56
N ALA A 23 -4.69 -1.45 -12.65
CA ALA A 23 -3.24 -1.57 -12.43
C ALA A 23 -2.85 -2.97 -11.95
N ALA A 24 -3.67 -3.60 -11.09
CA ALA A 24 -3.45 -4.97 -10.64
C ALA A 24 -3.59 -5.98 -11.81
N LEU A 25 -4.66 -5.89 -12.58
CA LEU A 25 -4.91 -6.79 -13.72
C LEU A 25 -3.86 -6.63 -14.83
N VAL A 26 -3.59 -5.39 -15.21
CA VAL A 26 -2.55 -5.11 -16.23
C VAL A 26 -1.17 -5.47 -15.70
N GLY A 27 -0.87 -5.23 -14.43
CA GLY A 27 0.38 -5.64 -13.82
C GLY A 27 0.59 -7.15 -13.79
N LEU A 28 -0.50 -7.94 -13.64
CA LEU A 28 -0.44 -9.39 -13.78
C LEU A 28 -0.12 -9.82 -15.22
N TRP A 29 -0.66 -9.15 -16.22
CA TRP A 29 -0.34 -9.42 -17.62
C TRP A 29 1.04 -8.88 -18.02
N LEU A 30 1.40 -7.67 -17.57
CA LEU A 30 2.62 -6.98 -17.96
C LEU A 30 3.88 -7.67 -17.42
N THR A 31 3.82 -8.25 -16.22
CA THR A 31 4.99 -8.92 -15.60
C THR A 31 5.53 -10.07 -16.45
N PRO A 32 4.76 -11.09 -16.88
CA PRO A 32 5.28 -12.14 -17.77
C PRO A 32 5.75 -11.61 -19.11
N PHE A 33 5.04 -10.61 -19.68
CA PHE A 33 5.45 -9.96 -20.91
C PHE A 33 6.85 -9.30 -20.79
N LEU A 34 7.07 -8.53 -19.72
CA LEU A 34 8.36 -7.88 -19.46
C LEU A 34 9.46 -8.90 -19.16
N LEU A 35 9.15 -9.93 -18.38
CA LEU A 35 10.10 -10.97 -18.01
C LEU A 35 10.55 -11.76 -19.24
N HIS A 36 9.63 -12.09 -20.14
CA HIS A 36 9.93 -12.76 -21.40
C HIS A 36 10.76 -11.87 -22.34
N SER A 37 10.49 -10.56 -22.38
CA SER A 37 11.17 -9.63 -23.29
C SER A 37 12.55 -9.19 -22.80
N LEU A 38 12.75 -9.03 -21.48
CA LEU A 38 13.98 -8.52 -20.87
C LEU A 38 14.86 -9.61 -20.26
N GLY A 39 14.27 -10.74 -19.86
CA GLY A 39 14.91 -11.71 -19.00
C GLY A 39 14.97 -11.30 -17.53
N SER A 40 15.32 -12.24 -16.66
CA SER A 40 15.31 -12.06 -15.20
C SER A 40 16.32 -11.02 -14.71
N GLN A 41 17.49 -10.90 -15.37
CA GLN A 41 18.54 -9.96 -14.97
C GLN A 41 18.08 -8.51 -15.14
N ASP A 42 17.65 -8.12 -16.35
CA ASP A 42 17.26 -6.75 -16.65
C ASP A 42 15.94 -6.37 -15.99
N TYR A 43 15.00 -7.31 -15.89
CA TYR A 43 13.78 -7.07 -15.13
C TYR A 43 14.05 -6.87 -13.63
N GLY A 44 14.99 -7.63 -13.06
CA GLY A 44 15.47 -7.44 -11.69
C GLY A 44 16.12 -6.07 -11.48
N LEU A 45 16.97 -5.63 -12.43
CA LEU A 45 17.56 -4.29 -12.43
C LEU A 45 16.49 -3.19 -12.45
N TRP A 46 15.43 -3.38 -13.23
CA TRP A 46 14.33 -2.41 -13.26
C TRP A 46 13.57 -2.34 -11.92
N LEU A 47 13.32 -3.49 -11.28
CA LEU A 47 12.70 -3.52 -9.94
C LEU A 47 13.55 -2.77 -8.91
N LEU A 48 14.88 -2.87 -8.98
CA LEU A 48 15.79 -2.04 -8.19
C LEU A 48 15.65 -0.57 -8.52
N GLY A 49 15.63 -0.21 -9.79
CA GLY A 49 15.47 1.18 -10.25
C GLY A 49 14.16 1.80 -9.74
N THR A 50 13.06 1.06 -9.81
CA THR A 50 11.77 1.54 -9.29
C THR A 50 11.80 1.80 -7.80
N GLN A 51 12.54 0.99 -7.03
CA GLN A 51 12.69 1.17 -5.59
C GLN A 51 13.54 2.42 -5.26
N VAL A 52 14.61 2.67 -6.03
CA VAL A 52 15.39 3.90 -5.90
C VAL A 52 14.53 5.14 -6.16
N VAL A 53 13.74 5.12 -7.23
CA VAL A 53 12.85 6.25 -7.58
C VAL A 53 11.77 6.48 -6.49
N PHE A 54 11.25 5.40 -5.92
CA PHE A 54 10.34 5.49 -4.78
C PHE A 54 10.98 6.24 -3.61
N TYR A 55 12.23 5.94 -3.26
CA TYR A 55 12.95 6.63 -2.19
C TYR A 55 13.27 8.08 -2.51
N LEU A 56 13.64 8.39 -3.75
CA LEU A 56 13.80 9.78 -4.19
C LEU A 56 12.50 10.57 -4.05
N GLY A 57 11.35 9.91 -4.28
CA GLY A 57 10.02 10.49 -4.10
C GLY A 57 9.71 10.99 -2.69
N LEU A 58 10.39 10.45 -1.68
CA LEU A 58 10.22 10.83 -0.27
C LEU A 58 11.13 12.01 0.15
N MET A 59 12.01 12.46 -0.73
CA MET A 59 12.91 13.59 -0.47
C MET A 59 12.21 14.97 -0.46
N ASP A 60 10.90 15.02 -0.68
CA ASP A 60 10.12 16.26 -0.53
C ASP A 60 10.01 16.74 0.94
N LEU A 61 10.60 16.00 1.85
CA LEU A 61 10.59 16.27 3.29
C LEU A 61 9.17 16.52 3.84
N GLY A 62 8.17 15.85 3.27
CA GLY A 62 6.77 15.95 3.67
C GLY A 62 6.10 17.28 3.31
N VAL A 63 6.79 18.20 2.67
CA VAL A 63 6.26 19.54 2.34
C VAL A 63 5.08 19.43 1.38
N VAL A 64 5.20 18.58 0.35
CA VAL A 64 4.10 18.32 -0.59
C VAL A 64 2.99 17.48 0.04
N ALA A 65 3.34 16.57 0.95
CA ALA A 65 2.38 15.70 1.63
C ALA A 65 1.42 16.46 2.56
N VAL A 66 1.82 17.60 3.11
CA VAL A 66 0.98 18.46 3.97
C VAL A 66 -0.01 19.31 3.15
N MET A 67 0.34 19.62 1.90
CA MET A 67 -0.43 20.54 1.04
C MET A 67 -1.92 20.23 0.93
N PRO A 68 -2.39 18.99 0.73
CA PRO A 68 -3.82 18.71 0.63
C PRO A 68 -4.59 19.16 1.87
N ARG A 69 -4.03 18.99 3.06
CA ARG A 69 -4.63 19.40 4.35
C ARG A 69 -4.67 20.92 4.47
N GLU A 70 -3.59 21.61 4.17
CA GLU A 70 -3.50 23.07 4.27
C GLU A 70 -4.41 23.77 3.25
N VAL A 71 -4.44 23.29 2.02
CA VAL A 71 -5.33 23.78 0.98
C VAL A 71 -6.79 23.51 1.32
N ALA A 72 -7.13 22.35 1.88
CA ALA A 72 -8.48 22.06 2.33
C ALA A 72 -8.92 23.02 3.46
N SER A 73 -8.04 23.33 4.41
CA SER A 73 -8.26 24.32 5.47
C SER A 73 -8.48 25.71 4.89
N ALA A 74 -7.59 26.18 3.99
CA ALA A 74 -7.69 27.47 3.31
C ALA A 74 -8.97 27.57 2.46
N SER A 75 -9.46 26.46 1.90
CA SER A 75 -10.72 26.41 1.14
C SER A 75 -11.95 26.70 1.97
N GLY A 76 -11.87 26.56 3.30
CA GLY A 76 -12.92 26.94 4.25
C GLY A 76 -13.04 28.44 4.52
N LEU A 77 -12.05 29.24 4.12
CA LEU A 77 -12.06 30.69 4.32
C LEU A 77 -13.12 31.40 3.44
N PRO A 78 -13.53 32.63 3.82
CA PRO A 78 -14.38 33.48 2.98
C PRO A 78 -13.81 33.66 1.58
N ALA A 79 -14.66 33.81 0.58
CA ALA A 79 -14.27 33.86 -0.83
C ALA A 79 -13.20 34.94 -1.14
N SER A 80 -13.26 36.08 -0.43
CA SER A 80 -12.30 37.19 -0.54
C SER A 80 -10.88 36.84 -0.17
N HIS A 81 -10.67 35.94 0.79
CA HIS A 81 -9.34 35.58 1.31
C HIS A 81 -8.85 34.22 0.82
N ARG A 82 -9.76 33.37 0.32
CA ARG A 82 -9.46 31.99 -0.11
C ARG A 82 -8.40 31.93 -1.22
N ALA A 83 -8.62 32.67 -2.30
CA ALA A 83 -7.69 32.64 -3.44
C ALA A 83 -6.30 33.09 -3.02
N GLN A 84 -6.20 34.19 -2.29
CA GLN A 84 -4.93 34.72 -1.80
C GLN A 84 -4.22 33.75 -0.85
N ALA A 85 -4.94 33.12 0.09
CA ALA A 85 -4.38 32.14 1.00
C ALA A 85 -3.82 30.92 0.27
N ILE A 86 -4.57 30.37 -0.71
CA ILE A 86 -4.12 29.22 -1.50
C ILE A 86 -2.92 29.61 -2.39
N THR A 87 -2.95 30.78 -3.04
CA THR A 87 -1.82 31.27 -3.85
C THR A 87 -0.56 31.43 -3.00
N SER A 88 -0.67 31.99 -1.79
CA SER A 88 0.44 32.10 -0.84
C SER A 88 1.00 30.75 -0.44
N LEU A 89 0.15 29.76 -0.11
CA LEU A 89 0.55 28.40 0.20
C LEU A 89 1.30 27.75 -0.96
N ILE A 90 0.75 27.83 -2.19
CA ILE A 90 1.40 27.29 -3.39
C ILE A 90 2.76 27.95 -3.59
N GLY A 91 2.84 29.29 -3.51
CA GLY A 91 4.09 30.02 -3.68
C GLY A 91 5.15 29.64 -2.66
N GLN A 92 4.80 29.61 -1.38
CA GLN A 92 5.72 29.22 -0.30
C GLN A 92 6.22 27.79 -0.48
N THR A 93 5.30 26.83 -0.73
CA THR A 93 5.66 25.44 -0.97
C THR A 93 6.54 25.29 -2.20
N ALA A 94 6.21 25.98 -3.31
CA ALA A 94 7.02 25.95 -4.52
C ALA A 94 8.44 26.50 -4.29
N THR A 95 8.58 27.56 -3.51
CA THR A 95 9.90 28.09 -3.15
C THR A 95 10.72 27.05 -2.38
N ILE A 96 10.13 26.39 -1.37
CA ILE A 96 10.82 25.37 -0.57
C ILE A 96 11.24 24.19 -1.46
N VAL A 97 10.32 23.71 -2.31
CA VAL A 97 10.58 22.58 -3.22
C VAL A 97 11.67 22.92 -4.24
N VAL A 98 11.71 24.15 -4.76
CA VAL A 98 12.79 24.62 -5.64
C VAL A 98 14.13 24.66 -4.90
N TRP A 99 14.16 25.08 -3.65
CA TRP A 99 15.37 25.02 -2.81
C TRP A 99 15.85 23.60 -2.49
N GLN A 100 14.96 22.61 -2.54
CA GLN A 100 15.31 21.19 -2.36
C GLN A 100 15.92 20.58 -3.64
N LEU A 101 15.68 21.16 -4.83
CA LEU A 101 16.14 20.60 -6.11
C LEU A 101 17.63 20.26 -6.16
N PRO A 102 18.56 21.15 -5.73
CA PRO A 102 19.99 20.82 -5.74
C PRO A 102 20.31 19.59 -4.89
N GLY A 103 19.66 19.46 -3.71
CA GLY A 103 19.83 18.29 -2.84
C GLY A 103 19.29 17.00 -3.46
N VAL A 104 18.10 17.05 -4.06
CA VAL A 104 17.50 15.92 -4.77
C VAL A 104 18.34 15.51 -5.97
N ALA A 105 18.83 16.48 -6.74
CA ALA A 105 19.71 16.24 -7.87
C ALA A 105 21.03 15.62 -7.43
N LEU A 106 21.66 16.15 -6.39
CA LEU A 106 22.92 15.63 -5.84
C LEU A 106 22.76 14.17 -5.39
N VAL A 107 21.72 13.87 -4.61
CA VAL A 107 21.46 12.50 -4.15
C VAL A 107 21.14 11.58 -5.32
N GLY A 108 20.30 12.01 -6.26
CA GLY A 108 19.97 11.24 -7.46
C GLY A 108 21.20 10.93 -8.31
N CYS A 109 22.05 11.92 -8.57
CA CYS A 109 23.31 11.75 -9.29
C CYS A 109 24.28 10.83 -8.51
N ALA A 110 24.40 11.02 -7.20
CA ALA A 110 25.24 10.17 -6.36
C ALA A 110 24.77 8.71 -6.38
N VAL A 111 23.46 8.46 -6.32
CA VAL A 111 22.92 7.09 -6.43
C VAL A 111 23.27 6.47 -7.76
N VAL A 112 23.09 7.18 -8.90
CA VAL A 112 23.42 6.67 -10.23
C VAL A 112 24.94 6.42 -10.38
N TRP A 113 25.75 7.29 -9.81
CA TRP A 113 27.22 7.18 -9.88
C TRP A 113 27.76 6.03 -9.01
N LEU A 114 27.16 5.83 -7.82
CA LEU A 114 27.56 4.81 -6.85
C LEU A 114 26.97 3.42 -7.15
N LEU A 115 26.22 3.25 -8.25
CA LEU A 115 25.67 1.94 -8.61
C LEU A 115 26.81 0.91 -8.78
N PRO A 116 26.66 -0.30 -8.22
CA PRO A 116 27.60 -1.39 -8.40
C PRO A 116 27.88 -1.65 -9.88
N PRO A 117 29.07 -2.18 -10.24
CA PRO A 117 29.40 -2.55 -11.62
C PRO A 117 28.38 -3.50 -12.26
N ASP A 118 27.85 -4.45 -11.49
CA ASP A 118 26.84 -5.43 -11.92
C ASP A 118 25.50 -4.79 -12.31
N TRP A 119 25.27 -3.55 -11.89
CA TRP A 119 24.07 -2.76 -12.21
C TRP A 119 24.32 -1.71 -13.30
N ALA A 120 25.46 -1.78 -13.99
CA ALA A 120 25.84 -0.82 -15.03
C ALA A 120 24.78 -0.61 -16.11
N PRO A 121 24.04 -1.65 -16.60
CA PRO A 121 22.97 -1.44 -17.59
C PRO A 121 21.85 -0.52 -17.11
N LEU A 122 21.65 -0.42 -15.79
CA LEU A 122 20.63 0.47 -15.20
C LEU A 122 21.05 1.94 -15.15
N ARG A 123 22.36 2.27 -15.25
CA ARG A 123 22.85 3.64 -15.09
C ARG A 123 22.21 4.64 -16.04
N GLY A 124 22.16 4.31 -17.35
CA GLY A 124 21.54 5.17 -18.34
C GLY A 124 20.03 5.37 -18.13
N PRO A 125 19.24 4.27 -18.09
CA PRO A 125 17.81 4.33 -17.80
C PRO A 125 17.48 5.09 -16.51
N LEU A 126 18.14 4.75 -15.39
CA LEU A 126 17.90 5.41 -14.10
C LEU A 126 18.36 6.86 -14.09
N GLY A 127 19.50 7.18 -14.74
CA GLY A 127 19.95 8.57 -14.88
C GLY A 127 18.95 9.45 -15.61
N THR A 128 18.32 8.91 -16.67
CA THR A 128 17.24 9.61 -17.40
C THR A 128 16.00 9.78 -16.50
N VAL A 129 15.63 8.77 -15.75
CA VAL A 129 14.52 8.85 -14.76
C VAL A 129 14.82 9.92 -13.71
N VAL A 130 16.02 9.93 -13.13
CA VAL A 130 16.44 10.92 -12.12
C VAL A 130 16.38 12.34 -12.68
N LEU A 131 16.89 12.55 -13.90
CA LEU A 131 16.83 13.87 -14.56
C LEU A 131 15.38 14.36 -14.69
N VAL A 132 14.50 13.53 -15.24
CA VAL A 132 13.09 13.90 -15.41
C VAL A 132 12.39 14.03 -14.07
N PHE A 133 12.74 13.19 -13.08
CA PHE A 133 12.22 13.31 -11.72
C PHE A 133 12.55 14.68 -11.12
N VAL A 134 13.81 15.13 -11.21
CA VAL A 134 14.24 16.44 -10.70
C VAL A 134 13.49 17.58 -11.41
N LEU A 135 13.35 17.52 -12.74
CA LEU A 135 12.63 18.52 -13.51
C LEU A 135 11.13 18.57 -13.19
N THR A 136 10.51 17.44 -12.94
CA THR A 136 9.08 17.35 -12.63
C THR A 136 8.77 17.47 -11.13
N PHE A 137 9.78 17.46 -10.28
CA PHE A 137 9.63 17.47 -8.83
C PHE A 137 8.77 18.63 -8.30
N PRO A 138 8.93 19.90 -8.75
CA PRO A 138 8.08 21.01 -8.33
C PRO A 138 6.62 20.86 -8.79
N LEU A 139 6.39 20.16 -9.89
CA LEU A 139 5.05 20.03 -10.48
C LEU A 139 4.12 19.12 -9.66
N ARG A 140 4.69 18.33 -8.74
CA ARG A 140 3.92 17.48 -7.81
C ARG A 140 2.97 18.29 -6.92
N ILE A 141 3.29 19.56 -6.66
CA ILE A 141 2.46 20.48 -5.90
C ILE A 141 1.06 20.61 -6.50
N PHE A 142 0.94 20.65 -7.83
CA PHE A 142 -0.35 20.86 -8.50
C PHE A 142 -1.34 19.72 -8.22
N THR A 143 -0.88 18.48 -8.21
CA THR A 143 -1.72 17.33 -7.84
C THR A 143 -2.13 17.40 -6.37
N ALA A 144 -1.24 17.78 -5.46
CA ALA A 144 -1.53 17.94 -4.05
C ALA A 144 -2.56 19.06 -3.79
N VAL A 145 -2.46 20.18 -4.53
CA VAL A 145 -3.45 21.28 -4.49
C VAL A 145 -4.83 20.79 -4.95
N LEU A 146 -4.92 20.06 -6.07
CA LEU A 146 -6.19 19.52 -6.55
C LEU A 146 -6.83 18.54 -5.57
N GLN A 147 -6.03 17.74 -4.86
CA GLN A 147 -6.49 16.89 -3.78
C GLN A 147 -7.07 17.72 -2.62
N GLY A 148 -6.39 18.80 -2.22
CA GLY A 148 -6.87 19.73 -1.19
C GLY A 148 -8.15 20.47 -1.59
N LEU A 149 -8.30 20.81 -2.87
CA LEU A 149 -9.51 21.40 -3.44
C LEU A 149 -10.66 20.38 -3.61
N GLN A 150 -10.43 19.11 -3.22
CA GLN A 150 -11.37 18.00 -3.34
C GLN A 150 -11.84 17.72 -4.79
N ASP A 151 -11.00 18.03 -5.79
CA ASP A 151 -11.26 17.64 -7.19
C ASP A 151 -10.78 16.18 -7.45
N LEU A 152 -11.17 15.27 -6.53
CA LEU A 152 -10.71 13.89 -6.49
C LEU A 152 -11.08 13.09 -7.73
N ALA A 153 -12.21 13.42 -8.36
CA ALA A 153 -12.63 12.77 -9.60
C ALA A 153 -11.64 13.07 -10.74
N PHE A 154 -11.15 14.31 -10.85
CA PHE A 154 -10.14 14.67 -11.84
C PHE A 154 -8.78 14.05 -11.51
N VAL A 155 -8.37 14.05 -10.24
CA VAL A 155 -7.13 13.40 -9.80
C VAL A 155 -7.16 11.90 -10.15
N GLY A 156 -8.27 11.20 -9.87
CA GLY A 156 -8.42 9.78 -10.24
C GLY A 156 -8.39 9.56 -11.76
N THR A 157 -9.04 10.43 -12.53
CA THR A 157 -8.97 10.37 -14.02
C THR A 157 -7.53 10.59 -14.50
N THR A 158 -6.83 11.57 -13.95
CA THR A 158 -5.42 11.85 -14.28
C THR A 158 -4.54 10.66 -13.98
N GLN A 159 -4.70 10.03 -12.81
CA GLN A 159 -3.94 8.83 -12.45
C GLN A 159 -4.19 7.68 -13.43
N LEU A 160 -5.46 7.42 -13.76
CA LEU A 160 -5.81 6.35 -14.69
C LEU A 160 -5.28 6.61 -16.10
N THR A 161 -5.47 7.81 -16.64
CA THR A 161 -5.05 8.14 -18.01
C THR A 161 -3.53 8.20 -18.15
N SER A 162 -2.81 8.85 -17.22
CA SER A 162 -1.35 8.91 -17.27
C SER A 162 -0.71 7.54 -17.11
N TRP A 163 -1.24 6.71 -16.21
CA TRP A 163 -0.82 5.33 -16.08
C TRP A 163 -1.06 4.49 -17.35
N ALA A 164 -2.25 4.61 -17.96
CA ALA A 164 -2.56 3.87 -19.19
C ALA A 164 -1.64 4.28 -20.36
N VAL A 165 -1.40 5.59 -20.53
CA VAL A 165 -0.46 6.09 -21.54
C VAL A 165 0.96 5.63 -21.25
N GLY A 166 1.43 5.69 -20.00
CA GLY A 166 2.74 5.19 -19.62
C GLY A 166 2.91 3.69 -19.89
N THR A 167 1.89 2.88 -19.55
CA THR A 167 1.89 1.46 -19.86
C THR A 167 1.94 1.21 -21.38
N ALA A 168 1.16 1.95 -22.16
CA ALA A 168 1.19 1.85 -23.62
C ALA A 168 2.57 2.23 -24.20
N CYS A 169 3.21 3.29 -23.68
CA CYS A 169 4.58 3.66 -24.04
C CYS A 169 5.59 2.57 -23.69
N THR A 170 5.44 1.93 -22.51
CA THR A 170 6.30 0.80 -22.11
C THR A 170 6.17 -0.35 -23.11
N VAL A 171 4.94 -0.78 -23.40
CA VAL A 171 4.67 -1.89 -24.32
C VAL A 171 5.18 -1.55 -25.74
N ALA A 172 4.89 -0.36 -26.24
CA ALA A 172 5.38 0.09 -27.54
C ALA A 172 6.92 0.11 -27.61
N GLY A 173 7.57 0.65 -26.58
CA GLY A 173 9.03 0.66 -26.50
C GLY A 173 9.64 -0.73 -26.48
N MET A 174 9.00 -1.72 -25.83
CA MET A 174 9.43 -3.12 -25.86
C MET A 174 9.37 -3.72 -27.26
N TYR A 175 8.27 -3.49 -28.00
CA TYR A 175 8.17 -3.92 -29.40
C TYR A 175 9.18 -3.24 -30.32
N LEU A 176 9.60 -2.02 -30.00
CA LEU A 176 10.64 -1.28 -30.74
C LEU A 176 12.07 -1.65 -30.33
N GLY A 177 12.25 -2.57 -29.36
CA GLY A 177 13.55 -3.07 -28.95
C GLY A 177 14.35 -2.12 -28.03
N PHE A 178 13.70 -1.17 -27.35
CA PHE A 178 14.39 -0.23 -26.45
C PHE A 178 14.83 -0.84 -25.11
N GLY A 179 14.55 -2.12 -24.85
CA GLY A 179 14.98 -2.81 -23.63
C GLY A 179 14.57 -2.07 -22.34
N LEU A 180 15.48 -1.88 -21.40
CA LEU A 180 15.23 -1.17 -20.15
C LEU A 180 14.71 0.27 -20.32
N TYR A 181 15.08 0.94 -21.41
CA TYR A 181 14.58 2.28 -21.70
C TYR A 181 13.07 2.34 -21.97
N SER A 182 12.44 1.23 -22.38
CA SER A 182 10.99 1.15 -22.57
C SER A 182 10.24 1.47 -21.28
N LEU A 183 10.73 0.94 -20.16
CA LEU A 183 10.19 1.18 -18.82
C LEU A 183 10.44 2.63 -18.38
N THR A 184 11.63 3.15 -18.70
CA THR A 184 11.97 4.57 -18.46
C THR A 184 11.02 5.52 -19.19
N TRP A 185 10.78 5.31 -20.47
CA TRP A 185 9.86 6.14 -21.26
C TRP A 185 8.42 6.03 -20.78
N GLY A 186 7.98 4.83 -20.42
CA GLY A 186 6.66 4.62 -19.81
C GLY A 186 6.48 5.39 -18.50
N TRP A 187 7.50 5.36 -17.63
CA TRP A 187 7.48 6.11 -16.38
C TRP A 187 7.48 7.63 -16.62
N ILE A 188 8.33 8.11 -17.54
CA ILE A 188 8.41 9.52 -17.93
C ILE A 188 7.07 10.01 -18.47
N ALA A 189 6.45 9.25 -19.38
CA ALA A 189 5.13 9.57 -19.93
C ALA A 189 4.08 9.70 -18.84
N THR A 190 4.08 8.78 -17.88
CA THR A 190 3.16 8.81 -16.71
C THR A 190 3.35 10.09 -15.91
N GLN A 191 4.58 10.43 -15.54
CA GLN A 191 4.89 11.57 -14.66
C GLN A 191 4.64 12.91 -15.36
N THR A 192 5.10 13.06 -16.58
CA THR A 192 4.94 14.32 -17.34
C THR A 192 3.48 14.59 -17.68
N LEU A 193 2.74 13.56 -18.12
CA LEU A 193 1.31 13.71 -18.43
C LEU A 193 0.50 14.04 -17.18
N SER A 194 0.77 13.35 -16.07
CA SER A 194 0.12 13.63 -14.79
C SER A 194 0.34 15.06 -14.32
N ALA A 195 1.59 15.54 -14.38
CA ALA A 195 1.96 16.90 -14.03
C ALA A 195 1.30 17.94 -14.96
N ALA A 196 1.34 17.69 -16.27
CA ALA A 196 0.72 18.57 -17.27
C ALA A 196 -0.78 18.68 -17.10
N MET A 197 -1.48 17.54 -16.90
CA MET A 197 -2.93 17.53 -16.67
C MET A 197 -3.30 18.27 -15.39
N ALA A 198 -2.55 18.07 -14.31
CA ALA A 198 -2.79 18.73 -13.04
C ALA A 198 -2.59 20.26 -13.15
N TRP A 199 -1.49 20.70 -13.77
CA TRP A 199 -1.22 22.11 -14.03
C TRP A 199 -2.30 22.75 -14.88
N PHE A 200 -2.66 22.12 -16.01
CA PHE A 200 -3.67 22.62 -16.93
C PHE A 200 -5.05 22.74 -16.28
N ARG A 201 -5.43 21.77 -15.45
CA ARG A 201 -6.67 21.80 -14.69
C ARG A 201 -6.71 22.95 -13.71
N LEU A 202 -5.61 23.14 -12.98
CA LEU A 202 -5.50 24.24 -12.00
C LEU A 202 -5.57 25.59 -12.69
N ALA A 203 -4.81 25.78 -13.79
CA ALA A 203 -4.78 27.01 -14.55
C ALA A 203 -6.15 27.38 -15.15
N ARG A 204 -6.92 26.39 -15.67
CA ARG A 204 -8.22 26.67 -16.31
C ARG A 204 -9.38 26.79 -15.33
N ARG A 205 -9.43 25.92 -14.31
CA ARG A 205 -10.60 25.84 -13.42
C ARG A 205 -10.50 26.74 -12.19
N PHE A 206 -9.28 27.09 -11.81
CA PHE A 206 -9.00 27.88 -10.62
C PHE A 206 -8.08 29.06 -10.96
N PRO A 207 -8.52 29.94 -11.90
CA PRO A 207 -7.73 31.09 -12.28
C PRO A 207 -7.46 31.99 -11.08
N GLY A 208 -6.27 32.53 -10.97
CA GLY A 208 -5.84 33.38 -9.85
C GLY A 208 -5.34 32.65 -8.61
N MET A 209 -5.29 31.30 -8.60
CA MET A 209 -4.68 30.52 -7.52
C MET A 209 -3.21 30.19 -7.77
N LEU A 210 -2.70 30.39 -8.99
CA LEU A 210 -1.29 30.21 -9.31
C LEU A 210 -0.51 31.49 -8.97
N PRO A 211 0.62 31.40 -8.25
CA PRO A 211 1.45 32.55 -7.94
C PRO A 211 2.13 33.08 -9.21
N ALA A 212 2.03 34.38 -9.47
CA ALA A 212 2.71 35.00 -10.60
C ALA A 212 4.24 35.07 -10.38
N ARG A 213 4.68 35.11 -9.15
CA ARG A 213 6.10 35.09 -8.73
C ARG A 213 6.27 34.22 -7.50
N LEU A 214 7.41 33.53 -7.40
CA LEU A 214 7.76 32.80 -6.19
C LEU A 214 8.15 33.80 -5.09
N PRO A 215 7.55 33.69 -3.88
CA PRO A 215 7.91 34.58 -2.78
C PRO A 215 9.34 34.27 -2.31
N SER A 216 10.07 35.33 -1.96
CA SER A 216 11.34 35.17 -1.24
C SER A 216 11.04 34.77 0.20
N LEU A 217 11.42 33.57 0.58
CA LEU A 217 11.29 33.10 1.96
C LEU A 217 12.58 33.33 2.72
N THR A 218 12.46 33.85 3.93
CA THR A 218 13.60 33.90 4.86
C THR A 218 13.93 32.49 5.35
N LEU A 219 15.20 32.25 5.69
CA LEU A 219 15.64 30.95 6.25
C LEU A 219 14.84 30.55 7.50
N ALA A 220 14.44 31.54 8.30
CA ALA A 220 13.60 31.33 9.48
C ALA A 220 12.21 30.78 9.12
N ALA A 221 11.55 31.37 8.10
CA ALA A 221 10.24 30.91 7.62
C ALA A 221 10.32 29.50 7.01
N MET A 222 11.40 29.20 6.26
CA MET A 222 11.65 27.85 5.75
C MET A 222 11.83 26.84 6.87
N ARG A 223 12.64 27.16 7.87
CA ARG A 223 12.86 26.29 9.04
C ARG A 223 11.57 26.03 9.82
N GLU A 224 10.72 27.03 9.95
CA GLU A 224 9.41 26.88 10.63
C GLU A 224 8.50 25.93 9.85
N GLN A 225 8.38 26.07 8.52
CA GLN A 225 7.56 25.18 7.70
C GLN A 225 8.08 23.75 7.67
N ILE A 226 9.40 23.55 7.54
CA ILE A 226 10.03 22.23 7.62
C ILE A 226 9.83 21.65 9.03
N GLY A 227 9.92 22.47 10.08
CA GLY A 227 9.66 22.04 11.46
C GLY A 227 8.25 21.51 11.69
N ARG A 228 7.23 22.12 11.05
CA ARG A 228 5.85 21.61 11.08
C ARG A 228 5.72 20.25 10.42
N GLY A 229 6.53 19.98 9.39
CA GLY A 229 6.61 18.70 8.69
C GLY A 229 7.56 17.68 9.32
N ALA A 230 8.32 18.03 10.37
CA ALA A 230 9.41 17.19 10.90
C ALA A 230 8.96 15.77 11.28
N TRP A 231 7.80 15.63 11.91
CA TRP A 231 7.24 14.30 12.23
C TRP A 231 6.79 13.52 10.99
N ILE A 232 6.37 14.21 9.94
CA ILE A 232 6.05 13.58 8.65
C ILE A 232 7.33 13.07 8.01
N ILE A 233 8.42 13.85 8.04
CA ILE A 233 9.75 13.42 7.58
C ILE A 233 10.20 12.16 8.32
N VAL A 234 10.09 12.15 9.64
CA VAL A 234 10.44 10.99 10.48
C VAL A 234 9.59 9.78 10.12
N SER A 235 8.29 9.97 9.91
CA SER A 235 7.38 8.91 9.50
C SER A 235 7.68 8.40 8.08
N GLN A 236 8.05 9.28 7.16
CA GLN A 236 8.47 8.89 5.80
C GLN A 236 9.79 8.13 5.82
N LEU A 237 10.78 8.56 6.61
CA LEU A 237 12.03 7.83 6.79
C LEU A 237 11.79 6.43 7.36
N ALA A 238 10.92 6.32 8.37
CA ALA A 238 10.51 5.05 8.92
C ALA A 238 9.86 4.14 7.85
N GLN A 239 9.00 4.72 7.01
CA GLN A 239 8.36 4.00 5.90
C GLN A 239 9.38 3.51 4.86
N VAL A 240 10.40 4.32 4.54
CA VAL A 240 11.52 3.92 3.66
C VAL A 240 12.23 2.68 4.19
N LEU A 241 12.54 2.67 5.49
CA LEU A 241 13.24 1.55 6.12
C LEU A 241 12.42 0.26 6.12
N LEU A 242 11.09 0.37 6.19
CA LEU A 242 10.18 -0.79 6.21
C LEU A 242 9.77 -1.28 4.81
N SER A 243 9.82 -0.42 3.79
CA SER A 243 9.25 -0.71 2.47
C SER A 243 10.34 -0.81 1.41
N GLY A 244 10.54 -2.00 0.86
CA GLY A 244 11.40 -2.24 -0.31
C GLY A 244 12.90 -2.27 -0.04
N ALA A 245 13.35 -2.19 1.22
CA ALA A 245 14.75 -2.42 1.56
C ALA A 245 15.20 -3.85 1.21
N ASP A 246 14.28 -4.80 1.27
CA ASP A 246 14.46 -6.20 0.87
C ASP A 246 14.95 -6.31 -0.59
N ILE A 247 14.30 -5.63 -1.53
CA ILE A 247 14.68 -5.62 -2.96
C ILE A 247 16.10 -5.11 -3.15
N LEU A 248 16.49 -4.00 -2.48
CA LEU A 248 17.83 -3.44 -2.60
C LEU A 248 18.89 -4.36 -1.99
N ILE A 249 18.61 -4.98 -0.84
CA ILE A 249 19.55 -5.85 -0.14
C ILE A 249 19.71 -7.17 -0.90
N ILE A 250 18.61 -7.77 -1.41
CA ILE A 250 18.65 -8.95 -2.28
C ILE A 250 19.49 -8.63 -3.51
N GLY A 251 19.22 -7.53 -4.20
CA GLY A 251 19.93 -7.13 -5.41
C GLY A 251 21.43 -6.93 -5.18
N LYS A 252 21.81 -6.40 -4.01
CA LYS A 252 23.21 -6.19 -3.64
C LYS A 252 23.94 -7.47 -3.25
N LEU A 253 23.29 -8.38 -2.51
CA LEU A 253 23.94 -9.56 -1.92
C LEU A 253 23.81 -10.81 -2.78
N LEU A 254 22.71 -10.97 -3.51
CA LEU A 254 22.43 -12.14 -4.35
C LEU A 254 22.40 -11.82 -5.84
N GLY A 255 22.42 -10.54 -6.21
CA GLY A 255 22.30 -10.08 -7.58
C GLY A 255 20.87 -9.80 -8.04
N PRO A 256 20.71 -9.02 -9.14
CA PRO A 256 19.39 -8.58 -9.64
C PRO A 256 18.46 -9.73 -10.04
N HIS A 257 19.01 -10.83 -10.59
CA HIS A 257 18.23 -12.01 -11.00
C HIS A 257 17.45 -12.65 -9.84
N ALA A 258 17.99 -12.59 -8.60
CA ALA A 258 17.35 -13.17 -7.41
C ALA A 258 16.11 -12.37 -6.94
N ILE A 259 15.95 -11.13 -7.39
CA ILE A 259 14.79 -10.29 -7.04
C ILE A 259 13.51 -10.83 -7.67
N VAL A 260 13.61 -11.38 -8.89
CA VAL A 260 12.44 -11.79 -9.67
C VAL A 260 11.69 -12.94 -9.00
N PRO A 261 12.32 -14.06 -8.59
CA PRO A 261 11.64 -15.12 -7.85
C PRO A 261 11.04 -14.63 -6.53
N TYR A 262 11.72 -13.73 -5.81
CA TYR A 262 11.18 -13.11 -4.59
C TYR A 262 9.92 -12.30 -4.88
N ALA A 263 9.99 -11.39 -5.86
CA ALA A 263 8.89 -10.51 -6.22
C ALA A 263 7.68 -11.28 -6.79
N CYS A 264 7.91 -12.30 -7.63
CA CYS A 264 6.86 -13.15 -8.19
C CYS A 264 6.17 -13.98 -7.10
N THR A 265 6.93 -14.58 -6.18
CA THR A 265 6.38 -15.31 -5.04
C THR A 265 5.57 -14.41 -4.10
N ALA A 266 6.02 -13.17 -3.88
CA ALA A 266 5.33 -12.20 -3.05
C ALA A 266 4.10 -11.56 -3.73
N LYS A 267 3.90 -11.73 -5.04
CA LYS A 267 2.90 -10.98 -5.82
C LYS A 267 1.46 -11.17 -5.35
N LEU A 268 1.01 -12.41 -5.22
CA LEU A 268 -0.34 -12.69 -4.70
C LEU A 268 -0.52 -12.19 -3.27
N ILE A 269 0.51 -12.38 -2.45
CA ILE A 269 0.49 -11.94 -1.05
C ILE A 269 0.28 -10.43 -0.97
N THR A 270 1.06 -9.65 -1.72
CA THR A 270 0.97 -8.19 -1.71
C THR A 270 -0.35 -7.67 -2.28
N LEU A 271 -0.88 -8.29 -3.35
CA LEU A 271 -2.16 -7.91 -3.94
C LEU A 271 -3.32 -8.15 -2.97
N LEU A 272 -3.35 -9.30 -2.31
CA LEU A 272 -4.46 -9.70 -1.45
C LEU A 272 -4.34 -9.12 -0.03
N ALA A 273 -3.12 -8.93 0.49
CA ALA A 273 -2.87 -8.34 1.81
C ALA A 273 -3.37 -6.89 1.92
N ASN A 274 -3.38 -6.14 0.84
CA ASN A 274 -3.87 -4.77 0.84
C ASN A 274 -5.37 -4.65 1.10
N GLN A 275 -6.17 -5.69 0.80
CA GLN A 275 -7.63 -5.64 0.97
C GLN A 275 -8.06 -5.50 2.44
N PRO A 276 -7.62 -6.36 3.38
CA PRO A 276 -7.92 -6.18 4.80
C PRO A 276 -7.44 -4.83 5.35
N GLN A 277 -6.30 -4.32 4.89
CA GLN A 277 -5.72 -3.07 5.35
C GLN A 277 -6.56 -1.84 4.95
N MET A 278 -7.19 -1.86 3.78
CA MET A 278 -8.09 -0.79 3.33
C MET A 278 -9.31 -0.64 4.25
N PHE A 279 -9.88 -1.76 4.75
CA PHE A 279 -11.00 -1.70 5.72
C PHE A 279 -10.59 -1.01 7.02
N MET A 280 -9.36 -1.22 7.48
CA MET A 280 -8.85 -0.56 8.68
C MET A 280 -8.71 0.95 8.50
N GLN A 281 -8.25 1.41 7.34
CA GLN A 281 -8.14 2.84 7.03
C GLN A 281 -9.52 3.53 7.02
N LEU A 282 -10.55 2.85 6.53
CA LEU A 282 -11.93 3.37 6.54
C LEU A 282 -12.52 3.51 7.96
N ALA A 283 -12.06 2.69 8.91
CA ALA A 283 -12.52 2.72 10.29
C ALA A 283 -11.81 3.80 11.15
N LEU A 284 -10.69 4.35 10.70
CA LEU A 284 -9.87 5.33 11.43
C LEU A 284 -10.64 6.58 11.92
N PRO A 285 -11.49 7.25 11.09
CA PRO A 285 -12.25 8.41 11.55
C PRO A 285 -13.21 8.06 12.68
N ALA A 286 -13.91 6.92 12.57
CA ALA A 286 -14.84 6.46 13.61
C ALA A 286 -14.12 6.13 14.94
N LEU A 287 -12.93 5.55 14.88
CA LEU A 287 -12.07 5.31 16.05
C LEU A 287 -11.66 6.63 16.72
N SER A 288 -11.27 7.62 15.92
CA SER A 288 -10.83 8.93 16.43
C SER A 288 -11.97 9.70 17.11
N GLU A 289 -13.20 9.60 16.59
CA GLU A 289 -14.40 10.19 17.19
C GLU A 289 -14.75 9.51 18.52
N LEU A 290 -14.70 8.20 18.58
CA LEU A 290 -15.03 7.44 19.78
C LEU A 290 -14.01 7.64 20.91
N ARG A 291 -12.77 8.05 20.62
CA ARG A 291 -11.76 8.36 21.65
C ARG A 291 -12.25 9.39 22.67
N THR A 292 -12.97 10.40 22.22
CA THR A 292 -13.43 11.52 23.06
C THR A 292 -14.70 11.20 23.82
N SER A 293 -15.47 10.19 23.40
CA SER A 293 -16.83 9.92 23.91
C SER A 293 -17.01 8.53 24.53
N ALA A 294 -16.10 7.59 24.33
CA ALA A 294 -16.26 6.21 24.76
C ALA A 294 -15.45 5.86 26.00
N SER A 295 -15.97 4.90 26.81
CA SER A 295 -15.22 4.33 27.93
C SER A 295 -14.02 3.48 27.47
N ARG A 296 -13.06 3.23 28.37
CA ARG A 296 -11.88 2.40 28.09
C ARG A 296 -12.25 0.98 27.66
N GLU A 297 -13.27 0.40 28.27
CA GLU A 297 -13.78 -0.95 27.96
C GLU A 297 -14.34 -1.00 26.53
N ARG A 298 -15.06 0.04 26.12
CA ARG A 298 -15.61 0.13 24.76
C ARG A 298 -14.51 0.30 23.72
N LEU A 299 -13.48 1.08 24.02
CA LEU A 299 -12.30 1.23 23.15
C LEU A 299 -11.51 -0.08 23.04
N PHE A 300 -11.36 -0.81 24.15
CA PHE A 300 -10.74 -2.13 24.14
C PHE A 300 -11.54 -3.14 23.31
N ALA A 301 -12.85 -3.21 23.50
CA ALA A 301 -13.72 -4.09 22.72
C ALA A 301 -13.65 -3.78 21.23
N LEU A 302 -13.61 -2.50 20.86
CA LEU A 302 -13.52 -2.07 19.47
C LEU A 302 -12.15 -2.44 18.86
N SER A 303 -11.04 -2.16 19.56
CA SER A 303 -9.68 -2.55 19.12
C SER A 303 -9.58 -4.06 18.92
N SER A 304 -10.10 -4.85 19.86
CA SER A 304 -10.13 -6.31 19.76
C SER A 304 -10.98 -6.79 18.58
N THR A 305 -12.12 -6.15 18.34
CA THR A 305 -12.99 -6.48 17.20
C THR A 305 -12.29 -6.23 15.88
N MET A 306 -11.62 -5.09 15.73
CA MET A 306 -10.88 -4.73 14.52
C MET A 306 -9.72 -5.68 14.28
N THR A 307 -9.00 -6.05 15.34
CA THR A 307 -7.91 -7.03 15.26
C THR A 307 -8.43 -8.41 14.83
N GLN A 308 -9.53 -8.87 15.39
CA GLN A 308 -10.14 -10.15 14.98
C GLN A 308 -10.64 -10.11 13.55
N ALA A 309 -11.29 -9.03 13.11
CA ALA A 309 -11.76 -8.86 11.72
C ALA A 309 -10.59 -8.87 10.74
N MET A 310 -9.51 -8.14 11.05
CA MET A 310 -8.30 -8.11 10.25
C MET A 310 -7.65 -9.49 10.13
N LEU A 311 -7.48 -10.19 11.23
CA LEU A 311 -6.86 -11.51 11.25
C LEU A 311 -7.73 -12.58 10.59
N LEU A 312 -9.07 -12.51 10.72
CA LEU A 312 -9.97 -13.38 9.97
C LEU A 312 -9.82 -13.20 8.46
N ALA A 313 -9.81 -11.96 7.98
CA ALA A 313 -9.64 -11.70 6.56
C ALA A 313 -8.24 -12.12 6.07
N SER A 314 -7.19 -11.80 6.84
CA SER A 314 -5.82 -12.15 6.51
C SER A 314 -5.55 -13.65 6.58
N GLY A 315 -6.21 -14.36 7.51
CA GLY A 315 -6.14 -15.82 7.60
C GLY A 315 -6.74 -16.53 6.40
N ALA A 316 -7.82 -15.97 5.83
CA ALA A 316 -8.36 -16.48 4.57
C ALA A 316 -7.36 -16.34 3.42
N VAL A 317 -6.74 -15.16 3.30
CA VAL A 317 -5.66 -14.91 2.32
C VAL A 317 -4.50 -15.87 2.54
N PHE A 318 -4.09 -16.07 3.79
CA PHE A 318 -3.00 -16.99 4.15
C PHE A 318 -3.28 -18.41 3.64
N CYS A 319 -4.45 -18.98 3.94
CA CYS A 319 -4.79 -20.36 3.57
C CYS A 319 -4.90 -20.53 2.05
N VAL A 320 -5.55 -19.59 1.37
CA VAL A 320 -5.73 -19.62 -0.08
C VAL A 320 -4.37 -19.51 -0.79
N VAL A 321 -3.57 -18.53 -0.43
CA VAL A 321 -2.29 -18.30 -1.10
C VAL A 321 -1.30 -19.40 -0.78
N LEU A 322 -1.25 -19.92 0.45
CA LEU A 322 -0.38 -21.03 0.80
C LEU A 322 -0.60 -22.25 -0.10
N ALA A 323 -1.84 -22.53 -0.44
CA ALA A 323 -2.17 -23.66 -1.29
C ALA A 323 -1.96 -23.39 -2.79
N THR A 324 -2.17 -22.16 -3.24
CA THR A 324 -2.28 -21.86 -4.68
C THR A 324 -1.06 -21.15 -5.25
N ASN A 325 -0.16 -20.61 -4.40
CA ASN A 325 0.92 -19.73 -4.86
C ASN A 325 1.91 -20.41 -5.81
N ALA A 326 2.32 -21.64 -5.51
CA ALA A 326 3.22 -22.41 -6.40
C ALA A 326 2.60 -22.61 -7.79
N ALA A 327 1.35 -23.11 -7.83
CA ALA A 327 0.64 -23.32 -9.06
C ALA A 327 0.37 -22.00 -9.81
N PHE A 328 0.10 -20.91 -9.08
CA PHE A 328 -0.12 -19.59 -9.65
C PHE A 328 1.17 -19.04 -10.30
N VAL A 329 2.30 -19.06 -9.60
CA VAL A 329 3.56 -18.53 -10.12
C VAL A 329 4.01 -19.38 -11.32
N GLY A 330 3.94 -20.71 -11.23
CA GLY A 330 4.27 -21.60 -12.34
C GLY A 330 3.41 -21.36 -13.59
N TRP A 331 2.09 -21.21 -13.42
CA TRP A 331 1.19 -20.87 -14.51
C TRP A 331 1.44 -19.46 -15.07
N TRP A 332 1.76 -18.50 -14.20
CA TRP A 332 1.83 -17.07 -14.52
C TRP A 332 3.14 -16.66 -15.19
N VAL A 333 4.28 -17.08 -14.65
CA VAL A 333 5.62 -16.65 -15.08
C VAL A 333 6.62 -17.80 -15.25
N GLY A 334 6.21 -19.04 -14.96
CA GLY A 334 7.05 -20.24 -15.00
C GLY A 334 7.56 -20.66 -13.62
N ASP A 335 7.78 -21.96 -13.47
CA ASP A 335 8.18 -22.58 -12.20
C ASP A 335 9.56 -22.09 -11.71
N GLU A 336 10.44 -21.69 -12.62
CA GLU A 336 11.76 -21.14 -12.32
C GLU A 336 11.71 -19.84 -11.51
N GLN A 337 10.57 -19.10 -11.60
CA GLN A 337 10.36 -17.85 -10.88
C GLN A 337 9.63 -18.05 -9.55
N PHE A 338 9.49 -19.29 -9.10
CA PHE A 338 8.91 -19.59 -7.79
C PHE A 338 10.02 -19.72 -6.73
N GLY A 339 10.03 -18.82 -5.74
CA GLY A 339 11.02 -18.81 -4.65
C GLY A 339 10.84 -19.91 -3.59
N GLY A 340 9.88 -20.81 -3.81
CA GLY A 340 9.65 -21.99 -2.96
C GLY A 340 8.54 -21.82 -1.93
N GLN A 341 8.02 -22.96 -1.46
CA GLN A 341 6.90 -23.00 -0.51
C GLN A 341 7.29 -22.44 0.87
N GLY A 342 8.53 -22.64 1.30
CA GLY A 342 9.04 -22.09 2.55
C GLY A 342 9.08 -20.54 2.53
N LEU A 343 9.48 -19.94 1.39
CA LEU A 343 9.42 -18.49 1.22
C LEU A 343 7.97 -17.99 1.27
N THR A 344 7.05 -18.67 0.58
CA THR A 344 5.61 -18.36 0.65
C THR A 344 5.11 -18.38 2.09
N LEU A 345 5.46 -19.40 2.87
CA LEU A 345 5.04 -19.53 4.27
C LEU A 345 5.60 -18.39 5.15
N LEU A 346 6.88 -18.04 4.98
CA LEU A 346 7.51 -16.95 5.72
C LEU A 346 6.87 -15.59 5.39
N LEU A 347 6.63 -15.31 4.11
CA LEU A 347 5.98 -14.07 3.67
C LEU A 347 4.54 -13.97 4.19
N LEU A 348 3.78 -15.07 4.17
CA LEU A 348 2.42 -15.12 4.72
C LEU A 348 2.38 -14.96 6.24
N THR A 349 3.33 -15.59 6.95
CA THR A 349 3.49 -15.41 8.39
C THR A 349 3.82 -13.96 8.72
N GLY A 350 4.76 -13.38 7.98
CA GLY A 350 5.10 -11.95 8.07
C GLY A 350 3.89 -11.05 7.82
N MET A 351 3.04 -11.38 6.84
CA MET A 351 1.79 -10.68 6.59
C MET A 351 0.84 -10.72 7.80
N LEU A 352 0.61 -11.89 8.39
CA LEU A 352 -0.29 -12.03 9.56
C LEU A 352 0.21 -11.21 10.76
N VAL A 353 1.51 -11.32 11.08
CA VAL A 353 2.12 -10.58 12.19
C VAL A 353 2.06 -9.08 11.93
N ARG A 354 2.38 -8.64 10.72
CA ARG A 354 2.29 -7.24 10.32
C ARG A 354 0.86 -6.71 10.37
N HIS A 355 -0.15 -7.48 9.96
CA HIS A 355 -1.55 -7.07 10.04
C HIS A 355 -2.01 -6.95 11.49
N PHE A 356 -1.58 -7.84 12.38
CA PHE A 356 -1.82 -7.70 13.80
C PHE A 356 -1.16 -6.42 14.35
N ASN A 357 0.11 -6.17 14.04
CA ASN A 357 0.81 -4.95 14.44
C ASN A 357 0.10 -3.68 13.88
N THR A 358 -0.34 -3.72 12.63
CA THR A 358 -1.03 -2.59 11.97
C THR A 358 -2.30 -2.18 12.71
N THR A 359 -3.11 -3.12 13.20
CA THR A 359 -4.32 -2.79 13.98
C THR A 359 -3.98 -2.08 15.29
N THR A 360 -2.90 -2.51 15.93
CA THR A 360 -2.37 -1.89 17.15
C THR A 360 -1.84 -0.47 16.87
N VAL A 361 -1.09 -0.31 15.77
CA VAL A 361 -0.56 0.98 15.32
C VAL A 361 -1.68 1.99 15.02
N TYR A 362 -2.72 1.58 14.29
CA TYR A 362 -3.86 2.47 13.99
C TYR A 362 -4.60 2.89 15.25
N THR A 363 -4.79 1.99 16.20
CA THR A 363 -5.41 2.32 17.47
C THR A 363 -4.55 3.33 18.25
N LEU A 364 -3.25 3.08 18.39
CA LEU A 364 -2.31 4.01 19.05
C LEU A 364 -2.23 5.38 18.36
N PHE A 365 -2.29 5.40 17.03
CA PHE A 365 -2.33 6.65 16.27
C PHE A 365 -3.57 7.49 16.62
N CYS A 366 -4.74 6.88 16.73
CA CYS A 366 -5.95 7.54 17.21
C CYS A 366 -5.81 8.08 18.64
N PHE A 367 -4.96 7.47 19.48
CA PHE A 367 -4.67 7.96 20.84
C PHE A 367 -3.62 9.09 20.88
N GLY A 368 -3.04 9.50 19.74
CA GLY A 368 -2.09 10.61 19.66
C GLY A 368 -0.65 10.22 20.04
N ASN A 369 -0.29 8.94 19.96
CA ASN A 369 1.05 8.43 20.27
C ASN A 369 2.02 8.49 19.06
N GLU A 370 1.92 9.52 18.22
CA GLU A 370 2.64 9.63 16.94
C GLU A 370 4.17 9.54 17.11
N ARG A 371 4.72 10.24 18.11
CA ARG A 371 6.18 10.22 18.39
C ARG A 371 6.68 8.83 18.73
N ARG A 372 5.94 8.12 19.58
CA ARG A 372 6.30 6.76 19.98
C ARG A 372 6.23 5.80 18.79
N LEU A 373 5.17 5.90 17.97
CA LEU A 373 5.01 5.10 16.77
C LEU A 373 6.16 5.33 15.80
N ALA A 374 6.52 6.57 15.52
CA ALA A 374 7.62 6.90 14.62
C ALA A 374 8.96 6.30 15.10
N LEU A 375 9.29 6.44 16.39
CA LEU A 375 10.51 5.87 16.96
C LEU A 375 10.52 4.34 16.93
N THR A 376 9.37 3.70 17.24
CA THR A 376 9.25 2.24 17.16
C THR A 376 9.42 1.75 15.73
N THR A 377 8.82 2.44 14.76
CA THR A 377 8.92 2.09 13.32
C THR A 377 10.35 2.24 12.79
N ILE A 378 11.09 3.28 13.21
CA ILE A 378 12.51 3.42 12.85
C ILE A 378 13.33 2.27 13.45
N ALA A 379 13.15 1.97 14.73
CA ALA A 379 13.85 0.87 15.39
C ALA A 379 13.55 -0.47 14.72
N GLU A 380 12.29 -0.71 14.37
CA GLU A 380 11.83 -1.88 13.60
C GLU A 380 12.53 -1.95 12.23
N GLY A 381 12.59 -0.83 11.49
CA GLY A 381 13.28 -0.76 10.20
C GLY A 381 14.78 -1.05 10.30
N ILE A 382 15.47 -0.47 11.29
CA ILE A 382 16.91 -0.71 11.52
C ILE A 382 17.15 -2.19 11.84
N VAL A 383 16.38 -2.78 12.76
CA VAL A 383 16.52 -4.20 13.10
C VAL A 383 16.22 -5.08 11.89
N GLY A 384 15.18 -4.78 11.13
CA GLY A 384 14.84 -5.54 9.92
C GLY A 384 15.96 -5.55 8.88
N ILE A 385 16.52 -4.38 8.57
CA ILE A 385 17.66 -4.24 7.65
C ILE A 385 18.88 -5.01 8.17
N THR A 386 19.18 -4.86 9.45
CA THR A 386 20.32 -5.55 10.09
C THR A 386 20.14 -7.06 9.99
N VAL A 387 18.98 -7.59 10.34
CA VAL A 387 18.70 -9.03 10.26
C VAL A 387 18.76 -9.52 8.81
N MET A 388 18.20 -8.79 7.85
CA MET A 388 18.30 -9.14 6.42
C MET A 388 19.77 -9.20 5.97
N PHE A 389 20.57 -8.21 6.32
CA PHE A 389 21.98 -8.14 5.90
C PHE A 389 22.80 -9.35 6.37
N PHE A 390 22.52 -9.85 7.59
CA PHE A 390 23.22 -11.03 8.13
C PHE A 390 22.59 -12.36 7.68
N LEU A 391 21.29 -12.43 7.42
CA LEU A 391 20.62 -13.68 7.10
C LEU A 391 20.50 -13.97 5.59
N ILE A 392 20.56 -12.97 4.73
CA ILE A 392 20.50 -13.20 3.28
C ILE A 392 21.71 -14.02 2.78
N PRO A 393 22.97 -13.76 3.21
CA PRO A 393 24.10 -14.57 2.72
C PRO A 393 23.98 -16.08 3.00
N PRO A 394 23.60 -16.55 4.24
CA PRO A 394 23.45 -17.99 4.49
C PRO A 394 22.10 -18.58 4.06
N LEU A 395 21.01 -17.80 4.05
CA LEU A 395 19.64 -18.32 3.85
C LEU A 395 19.00 -17.85 2.52
N GLY A 396 19.71 -17.06 1.72
CA GLY A 396 19.18 -16.55 0.46
C GLY A 396 17.90 -15.73 0.65
N LEU A 397 16.90 -15.98 -0.19
CA LEU A 397 15.62 -15.26 -0.16
C LEU A 397 14.84 -15.43 1.15
N TYR A 398 15.07 -16.52 1.88
CA TYR A 398 14.44 -16.71 3.20
C TYR A 398 14.92 -15.64 4.19
N GLY A 399 16.21 -15.25 4.15
CA GLY A 399 16.77 -14.19 4.98
C GLY A 399 16.06 -12.84 4.76
N ALA A 400 15.66 -12.56 3.52
CA ALA A 400 14.91 -11.35 3.18
C ALA A 400 13.49 -11.34 3.80
N ALA A 401 12.83 -12.50 3.85
CA ALA A 401 11.50 -12.61 4.46
C ALA A 401 11.56 -12.63 6.01
N ILE A 402 12.62 -13.24 6.58
CA ILE A 402 12.81 -13.32 8.05
C ILE A 402 13.11 -11.93 8.63
N GLY A 403 13.83 -11.05 7.94
CA GLY A 403 14.21 -9.75 8.46
C GLY A 403 13.04 -8.91 8.95
N PRO A 404 12.07 -8.54 8.09
CA PRO A 404 10.87 -7.80 8.49
C PRO A 404 10.02 -8.53 9.53
N LEU A 405 9.89 -9.86 9.43
CA LEU A 405 9.15 -10.68 10.40
C LEU A 405 9.79 -10.59 11.78
N ALA A 406 11.12 -10.79 11.89
CA ALA A 406 11.85 -10.68 13.14
C ALA A 406 11.76 -9.27 13.74
N ALA A 407 11.91 -8.24 12.92
CA ALA A 407 11.81 -6.86 13.36
C ALA A 407 10.44 -6.54 13.96
N THR A 408 9.36 -6.96 13.29
CA THR A 408 8.00 -6.78 13.80
C THR A 408 7.77 -7.58 15.09
N CYS A 409 8.24 -8.82 15.17
CA CYS A 409 8.09 -9.65 16.37
C CYS A 409 8.91 -9.17 17.57
N LEU A 410 10.13 -8.69 17.35
CA LEU A 410 11.06 -8.31 18.42
C LEU A 410 10.88 -6.86 18.88
N VAL A 411 10.51 -5.97 17.96
CA VAL A 411 10.46 -4.52 18.22
C VAL A 411 9.04 -3.96 18.05
N GLY A 412 8.46 -4.07 16.87
CA GLY A 412 7.21 -3.41 16.51
C GLY A 412 6.07 -3.83 17.42
N LEU A 413 5.71 -5.11 17.35
CA LEU A 413 4.56 -5.66 18.06
C LEU A 413 4.67 -5.55 19.59
N PRO A 414 5.78 -5.92 20.26
CA PRO A 414 5.90 -5.80 21.71
C PRO A 414 5.79 -4.36 22.19
N ASN A 415 6.44 -3.40 21.53
CA ASN A 415 6.38 -2.01 21.91
C ASN A 415 4.99 -1.41 21.71
N ASN A 416 4.34 -1.73 20.60
CA ASN A 416 3.00 -1.23 20.29
C ASN A 416 1.94 -1.84 21.21
N LEU A 417 2.00 -3.15 21.50
CA LEU A 417 1.09 -3.80 22.47
C LEU A 417 1.26 -3.24 23.90
N ARG A 418 2.50 -3.01 24.34
CA ARG A 418 2.74 -2.38 25.65
C ARG A 418 2.19 -0.96 25.70
N GLY A 419 2.31 -0.20 24.60
CA GLY A 419 1.72 1.13 24.49
C GLY A 419 0.22 1.12 24.60
N LEU A 420 -0.41 0.29 23.78
CA LEU A 420 -1.85 0.14 23.76
C LEU A 420 -2.41 -0.34 25.12
N ALA A 421 -1.73 -1.29 25.75
CA ALA A 421 -2.10 -1.81 27.06
C ALA A 421 -2.06 -0.71 28.14
N ARG A 422 -1.02 0.16 28.13
CA ARG A 422 -0.91 1.31 29.05
C ARG A 422 -2.05 2.31 28.82
N ASP A 423 -2.32 2.65 27.59
CA ASP A 423 -3.35 3.66 27.24
C ASP A 423 -4.77 3.18 27.63
N GLN A 424 -4.99 1.87 27.55
CA GLN A 424 -6.28 1.26 27.90
C GLN A 424 -6.36 0.74 29.34
N GLY A 425 -5.27 0.83 30.11
CA GLY A 425 -5.23 0.34 31.52
C GLY A 425 -5.36 -1.18 31.62
N THR A 426 -4.82 -1.93 30.64
CA THR A 426 -4.88 -3.39 30.56
C THR A 426 -3.47 -3.99 30.48
N THR A 427 -3.38 -5.29 30.30
CA THR A 427 -2.13 -6.00 30.03
C THR A 427 -2.00 -6.33 28.54
N PRO A 428 -0.79 -6.46 27.97
CA PRO A 428 -0.59 -6.91 26.59
C PRO A 428 -1.27 -8.26 26.30
N MET A 429 -1.31 -9.15 27.30
CA MET A 429 -1.92 -10.46 27.18
C MET A 429 -3.45 -10.40 26.97
N ALA A 430 -4.11 -9.35 27.45
CA ALA A 430 -5.54 -9.14 27.23
C ALA A 430 -5.92 -9.01 25.75
N PHE A 431 -4.98 -8.58 24.88
CA PHE A 431 -5.20 -8.53 23.43
C PHE A 431 -4.94 -9.86 22.73
N LEU A 432 -4.14 -10.75 23.34
CA LEU A 432 -3.79 -12.06 22.76
C LEU A 432 -4.83 -13.15 23.10
N VAL A 433 -5.34 -13.14 24.32
CA VAL A 433 -6.30 -14.15 24.80
C VAL A 433 -7.54 -14.27 23.89
N PRO A 434 -8.18 -13.18 23.42
CA PRO A 434 -9.33 -13.28 22.53
C PRO A 434 -9.02 -13.90 21.15
N LEU A 435 -7.75 -14.00 20.77
CA LEU A 435 -7.30 -14.60 19.52
C LEU A 435 -7.16 -16.12 19.59
N GLY A 436 -7.15 -16.71 20.79
CA GLY A 436 -6.98 -18.15 20.99
C GLY A 436 -7.93 -19.01 20.14
N PRO A 437 -9.26 -18.75 20.13
CA PRO A 437 -10.21 -19.52 19.33
C PRO A 437 -9.98 -19.38 17.81
N TRP A 438 -9.43 -18.28 17.34
CA TRP A 438 -9.03 -18.08 15.95
C TRP A 438 -7.74 -18.86 15.64
N LEU A 439 -6.71 -18.74 16.49
CA LEU A 439 -5.42 -19.39 16.32
C LEU A 439 -5.56 -20.93 16.25
N THR A 440 -6.35 -21.52 17.13
CA THR A 440 -6.56 -22.98 17.12
C THR A 440 -7.21 -23.46 15.83
N ARG A 441 -8.24 -22.75 15.33
CA ARG A 441 -8.92 -23.08 14.07
C ARG A 441 -8.04 -22.81 12.87
N MET A 442 -7.27 -21.72 12.91
CA MET A 442 -6.29 -21.40 11.88
C MET A 442 -5.25 -22.51 11.75
N GLY A 443 -4.77 -23.07 12.89
CA GLY A 443 -3.89 -24.24 12.92
C GLY A 443 -4.52 -25.47 12.26
N ILE A 444 -5.79 -25.75 12.52
CA ILE A 444 -6.51 -26.87 11.87
C ILE A 444 -6.57 -26.67 10.35
N VAL A 445 -6.98 -25.47 9.89
CA VAL A 445 -7.04 -25.19 8.45
C VAL A 445 -5.65 -25.27 7.82
N PHE A 446 -4.63 -24.74 8.50
CA PHE A 446 -3.24 -24.80 8.04
C PHE A 446 -2.80 -26.26 7.83
N VAL A 447 -3.01 -27.14 8.81
CA VAL A 447 -2.65 -28.58 8.69
C VAL A 447 -3.43 -29.24 7.57
N ALA A 448 -4.73 -28.96 7.42
CA ALA A 448 -5.54 -29.50 6.34
C ALA A 448 -5.07 -29.04 4.95
N VAL A 449 -4.70 -27.75 4.82
CA VAL A 449 -4.14 -27.19 3.58
C VAL A 449 -2.77 -27.80 3.29
N ALA A 450 -1.88 -27.87 4.28
CA ALA A 450 -0.55 -28.47 4.12
C ALA A 450 -0.63 -29.94 3.72
N ALA A 451 -1.55 -30.71 4.31
CA ALA A 451 -1.81 -32.10 3.92
C ALA A 451 -2.36 -32.19 2.48
N SER A 452 -3.28 -31.29 2.08
CA SER A 452 -3.85 -31.33 0.72
C SER A 452 -2.81 -31.11 -0.38
N LEU A 453 -1.77 -30.32 -0.11
CA LEU A 453 -0.65 -30.08 -1.05
C LEU A 453 0.16 -31.33 -1.37
N SER A 454 0.14 -32.33 -0.47
CA SER A 454 0.85 -33.60 -0.66
C SER A 454 0.07 -34.58 -1.55
N PHE A 455 -1.25 -34.39 -1.75
CA PHE A 455 -2.10 -35.37 -2.43
C PHE A 455 -2.51 -35.00 -3.84
N SER A 456 -2.55 -33.72 -4.21
CA SER A 456 -3.05 -33.31 -5.53
C SER A 456 -2.33 -32.07 -6.03
N PRO A 457 -1.50 -32.19 -7.07
CA PRO A 457 -0.92 -31.02 -7.71
C PRO A 457 -2.02 -30.21 -8.41
N ILE A 458 -2.06 -28.91 -8.13
CA ILE A 458 -3.01 -27.98 -8.75
C ILE A 458 -2.45 -27.56 -10.10
N HIS A 459 -3.17 -27.80 -11.20
CA HIS A 459 -2.73 -27.44 -12.55
C HIS A 459 -3.68 -26.44 -13.20
N GLY A 460 -3.12 -25.45 -13.86
CA GLY A 460 -3.83 -24.47 -14.68
C GLY A 460 -4.73 -23.52 -13.90
N LEU A 461 -5.21 -22.49 -14.58
CA LEU A 461 -6.00 -21.42 -13.97
C LEU A 461 -7.31 -21.91 -13.32
N ILE A 462 -8.00 -22.84 -13.99
CA ILE A 462 -9.27 -23.40 -13.47
C ILE A 462 -9.02 -24.15 -12.16
N GLY A 463 -7.97 -24.98 -12.10
CA GLY A 463 -7.58 -25.70 -10.89
C GLY A 463 -7.26 -24.74 -9.72
N ILE A 464 -6.53 -23.65 -10.00
CA ILE A 464 -6.22 -22.61 -9.02
C ILE A 464 -7.49 -21.96 -8.47
N VAL A 465 -8.43 -21.58 -9.33
CA VAL A 465 -9.69 -20.95 -8.93
C VAL A 465 -10.56 -21.90 -8.11
N VAL A 466 -10.70 -23.16 -8.55
CA VAL A 466 -11.48 -24.16 -7.82
C VAL A 466 -10.88 -24.43 -6.44
N ALA A 467 -9.55 -24.62 -6.35
CA ALA A 467 -8.86 -24.81 -5.09
C ALA A 467 -9.02 -23.60 -4.16
N ALA A 468 -8.85 -22.38 -4.69
CA ALA A 468 -9.02 -21.15 -3.93
C ALA A 468 -10.45 -21.04 -3.35
N LEU A 469 -11.47 -21.33 -4.15
CA LEU A 469 -12.87 -21.30 -3.70
C LEU A 469 -13.15 -22.39 -2.67
N ALA A 470 -12.68 -23.62 -2.87
CA ALA A 470 -12.87 -24.72 -1.94
C ALA A 470 -12.22 -24.40 -0.58
N ILE A 471 -11.00 -23.88 -0.57
CA ILE A 471 -10.28 -23.48 0.66
C ILE A 471 -10.99 -22.31 1.33
N MET A 472 -11.44 -21.31 0.57
CA MET A 472 -12.19 -20.18 1.11
C MET A 472 -13.48 -20.63 1.81
N VAL A 473 -14.26 -21.50 1.17
CA VAL A 473 -15.50 -22.06 1.74
C VAL A 473 -15.18 -22.86 3.02
N THR A 474 -14.17 -23.72 2.98
CA THR A 474 -13.73 -24.51 4.14
C THR A 474 -13.27 -23.60 5.29
N TYR A 475 -12.46 -22.58 4.99
CA TYR A 475 -12.03 -21.58 5.96
C TYR A 475 -13.22 -20.88 6.62
N ILE A 476 -14.15 -20.36 5.82
CA ILE A 476 -15.35 -19.68 6.33
C ILE A 476 -16.14 -20.64 7.23
N ALA A 477 -16.39 -21.88 6.79
CA ALA A 477 -17.14 -22.86 7.56
C ALA A 477 -16.50 -23.12 8.95
N ILE A 478 -15.18 -23.32 9.00
CA ILE A 478 -14.44 -23.54 10.25
C ILE A 478 -14.43 -22.29 11.13
N MET A 479 -14.43 -21.07 10.54
CA MET A 479 -14.41 -19.81 11.27
C MET A 479 -15.79 -19.29 11.72
N VAL A 480 -16.91 -19.89 11.27
CA VAL A 480 -18.28 -19.52 11.70
C VAL A 480 -18.42 -19.40 13.23
N PRO A 481 -17.89 -20.32 14.07
CA PRO A 481 -18.01 -20.18 15.51
C PRO A 481 -17.26 -18.95 16.07
N VAL A 482 -16.15 -18.53 15.44
CA VAL A 482 -15.42 -17.31 15.82
C VAL A 482 -16.22 -16.07 15.44
N LEU A 483 -16.80 -16.05 14.23
CA LEU A 483 -17.66 -14.96 13.75
C LEU A 483 -18.91 -14.74 14.62
N ARG A 484 -19.42 -15.79 15.28
CA ARG A 484 -20.61 -15.73 16.14
C ARG A 484 -20.31 -15.27 17.57
N ARG A 485 -19.05 -15.30 18.02
CA ARG A 485 -18.64 -14.94 19.39
C ARG A 485 -18.39 -13.44 19.54
N PRO A 486 -18.56 -12.89 20.75
CA PRO A 486 -18.07 -11.55 21.05
C PRO A 486 -16.54 -11.45 20.83
N PRO A 487 -16.05 -10.29 20.41
CA PRO A 487 -16.76 -9.02 20.15
C PRO A 487 -17.37 -8.88 18.75
N LEU A 488 -17.05 -9.75 17.77
CA LEU A 488 -17.51 -9.66 16.38
C LEU A 488 -18.99 -10.00 16.19
N GLY A 489 -19.48 -11.02 16.88
CA GLY A 489 -20.81 -11.58 16.68
C GLY A 489 -21.96 -10.56 16.78
N PRO A 490 -22.00 -9.70 17.81
CA PRO A 490 -23.02 -8.66 17.92
C PRO A 490 -23.00 -7.67 16.74
N ILE A 491 -21.81 -7.23 16.30
CA ILE A 491 -21.65 -6.27 15.21
C ILE A 491 -22.11 -6.87 13.88
N LEU A 492 -21.70 -8.10 13.60
CA LEU A 492 -22.08 -8.82 12.39
C LEU A 492 -23.59 -9.08 12.32
N ARG A 493 -24.22 -9.40 13.45
CA ARG A 493 -25.70 -9.55 13.50
C ARG A 493 -26.40 -8.26 13.09
N VAL A 494 -26.01 -7.14 13.66
CA VAL A 494 -26.61 -5.82 13.33
C VAL A 494 -26.39 -5.45 11.86
N THR A 495 -25.24 -5.79 11.29
CA THR A 495 -24.87 -5.39 9.93
C THR A 495 -25.41 -6.34 8.86
N ILE A 496 -25.38 -7.65 9.11
CA ILE A 496 -25.71 -8.68 8.10
C ILE A 496 -27.18 -9.09 8.16
N GLN A 497 -27.82 -9.06 9.35
CA GLN A 497 -29.21 -9.49 9.52
C GLN A 497 -30.18 -8.76 8.59
N PRO A 498 -30.12 -7.43 8.39
CA PRO A 498 -30.99 -6.73 7.45
C PRO A 498 -30.82 -7.17 5.98
N TRP A 499 -29.62 -7.60 5.61
CA TRP A 499 -29.32 -8.14 4.27
C TRP A 499 -29.80 -9.59 4.13
N ALA A 500 -29.58 -10.42 5.13
CA ALA A 500 -30.05 -11.80 5.17
C ALA A 500 -31.59 -11.85 5.09
N ASP A 501 -32.27 -10.96 5.82
CA ASP A 501 -33.72 -10.83 5.81
C ASP A 501 -34.24 -10.36 4.44
N ARG A 502 -33.53 -9.42 3.79
CA ARG A 502 -33.87 -8.99 2.40
C ARG A 502 -33.72 -10.14 1.39
N VAL A 503 -32.61 -10.87 1.46
CA VAL A 503 -32.37 -12.02 0.57
C VAL A 503 -33.40 -13.13 0.82
N ALA A 504 -33.66 -13.47 2.09
CA ALA A 504 -34.68 -14.46 2.47
C ALA A 504 -36.10 -14.05 1.95
N ASN A 505 -36.44 -12.77 2.07
CA ASN A 505 -37.71 -12.25 1.57
C ASN A 505 -37.76 -12.23 0.02
N LEU A 506 -36.66 -12.00 -0.67
CA LEU A 506 -36.58 -12.12 -2.14
C LEU A 506 -36.73 -13.56 -2.61
N VAL A 507 -36.10 -14.52 -1.93
CA VAL A 507 -36.24 -15.95 -2.21
C VAL A 507 -37.65 -16.41 -1.96
N LYS A 508 -38.28 -16.04 -0.84
CA LYS A 508 -39.69 -16.34 -0.54
C LYS A 508 -40.65 -15.75 -1.58
N ARG A 509 -40.40 -14.51 -2.02
CA ARG A 509 -41.23 -13.88 -3.07
C ARG A 509 -41.08 -14.56 -4.45
N ARG A 510 -39.93 -15.14 -4.78
CA ARG A 510 -39.73 -15.94 -5.99
C ARG A 510 -40.42 -17.31 -5.92
N ALA A 511 -40.42 -17.96 -4.75
CA ALA A 511 -41.05 -19.24 -4.50
C ALA A 511 -42.59 -19.14 -4.52
N HIS A 512 -43.18 -17.97 -4.30
CA HIS A 512 -44.64 -17.73 -4.27
C HIS A 512 -45.18 -17.04 -5.55
N ARG A 513 -44.41 -16.95 -6.64
CA ARG A 513 -44.99 -16.57 -7.93
C ARG A 513 -45.74 -17.77 -8.51
N PRO A 514 -47.09 -17.71 -8.64
CA PRO A 514 -47.80 -18.76 -9.31
C PRO A 514 -47.35 -18.81 -10.78
N VAL A 515 -47.00 -19.98 -11.22
CA VAL A 515 -46.79 -20.24 -12.65
C VAL A 515 -48.17 -20.04 -13.32
N THR A 516 -48.39 -18.88 -13.90
CA THR A 516 -49.52 -18.68 -14.81
C THR A 516 -49.18 -19.47 -16.05
N LEU A 517 -49.71 -20.71 -16.12
CA LEU A 517 -49.84 -21.45 -17.36
C LEU A 517 -50.79 -20.63 -18.24
N GLY A 518 -50.23 -19.99 -19.24
CA GLY A 518 -51.03 -19.37 -20.31
C GLY A 518 -51.78 -20.43 -21.08
N ASN A 519 -53.08 -20.27 -21.13
CA ASN A 519 -53.95 -20.88 -22.15
C ASN A 519 -53.72 -20.18 -23.50
#